data_df1688f4f5fbb0f4deebfe5196071504
#
_entry.id   df1688f4f5fbb0f4deebfe5196071504
#
_cell.length_a   1.000
_cell.length_b   1.000
_cell.length_c   1.000
_cell.angle_alpha   90.00
_cell.angle_beta   90.00
_cell.angle_gamma   90.00
#
_symmetry.space_group_name_H-M   'P 1'
#
loop_
_entity.id
_entity.type
_entity.pdbx_description
1 polymer ?
#
loop_
_entity_poly.entity_id
_entity_poly.type
_entity_poly.pdbx_seq_one_letter_code
_entity_poly.pdbx_strand_id
1 'polypeptide(L)'
;MSKTVFERQLPPDAVIRASLANTRHAVYWLDALAERPTYPRLPGNLKTGLAIVGGGMVGLWTAILAKERFPQTEVVLLEARQLGWAASGRNGGFCEASLTHGEKNGKRRWPDEYDTLYQMGITNLDEIEATIAKYGIDCDFERTGELVVAVEPYQDAELRGEGYLDQAQVRAEVNSPTFLSGHWDGTDTAMLNPAKLVVGMGKVASQLGVKIYESTPVEGLSQLGGGRIGLQTPHGLVDAERATLATNVFPALLKRYRLHTMPVYDYALMTEPLNDEQMAAIGWQNRQGLADPSNQFHYYRITRDNRILFGGYDALYYFGGQVHEEYEYHHPTFTKLASHFFTTF
;
A
#
# COMPACT_ATOMS: atom_id res chain seq x y z
N MET A 1 -0.33 25.49 19.97
CA MET A 1 -0.46 25.09 18.56
C MET A 1 -1.78 25.62 18.03
N SER A 2 -1.84 26.15 16.82
CA SER A 2 -3.11 26.52 16.19
C SER A 2 -3.87 25.23 15.85
N LYS A 3 -5.20 25.27 16.03
CA LYS A 3 -6.06 24.13 15.63
C LYS A 3 -6.03 23.96 14.12
N THR A 4 -6.01 22.73 13.65
CA THR A 4 -6.12 22.37 12.24
C THR A 4 -7.54 22.64 11.71
N VAL A 5 -7.74 22.62 10.39
CA VAL A 5 -9.06 22.74 9.78
C VAL A 5 -10.01 21.66 10.31
N PHE A 6 -9.53 20.47 10.52
CA PHE A 6 -10.28 19.33 11.06
C PHE A 6 -10.66 19.46 12.54
N GLU A 7 -10.01 20.37 13.29
CA GLU A 7 -10.34 20.70 14.68
C GLU A 7 -11.20 21.97 14.80
N ARG A 8 -11.21 22.81 13.75
CA ARG A 8 -12.02 24.04 13.68
C ARG A 8 -13.40 23.84 13.09
N GLN A 9 -13.50 22.93 12.12
CA GLN A 9 -14.72 22.68 11.33
C GLN A 9 -15.21 21.25 11.59
N LEU A 10 -15.85 21.05 12.73
CA LEU A 10 -16.36 19.73 13.10
C LEU A 10 -17.79 19.52 12.53
N PRO A 11 -18.01 18.42 11.81
CA PRO A 11 -19.35 18.01 11.42
C PRO A 11 -20.19 17.62 12.67
N PRO A 12 -21.54 17.66 12.58
CA PRO A 12 -22.38 17.24 13.69
C PRO A 12 -22.13 15.79 14.10
N ASP A 13 -21.99 15.51 15.41
CA ASP A 13 -21.78 14.16 15.94
C ASP A 13 -22.83 13.15 15.48
N ALA A 14 -24.06 13.60 15.24
CA ALA A 14 -25.13 12.74 14.72
C ALA A 14 -24.81 12.20 13.32
N VAL A 15 -24.18 13.00 12.46
CA VAL A 15 -23.75 12.60 11.12
C VAL A 15 -22.66 11.54 11.21
N ILE A 16 -21.66 11.79 12.06
CA ILE A 16 -20.55 10.85 12.26
C ILE A 16 -21.08 9.51 12.77
N ARG A 17 -21.91 9.52 13.81
CA ARG A 17 -22.50 8.29 14.37
C ARG A 17 -23.37 7.55 13.35
N ALA A 18 -24.18 8.26 12.59
CA ALA A 18 -25.05 7.66 11.58
C ALA A 18 -24.24 7.00 10.46
N SER A 19 -23.16 7.65 10.00
CA SER A 19 -22.30 7.11 8.94
C SER A 19 -21.56 5.84 9.35
N LEU A 20 -21.22 5.71 10.64
CA LEU A 20 -20.49 4.55 11.16
C LEU A 20 -21.42 3.41 11.63
N ALA A 21 -22.73 3.66 11.79
CA ALA A 21 -23.66 2.71 12.40
C ALA A 21 -23.74 1.35 11.69
N ASN A 22 -23.62 1.34 10.36
CA ASN A 22 -23.69 0.14 9.53
C ASN A 22 -22.34 -0.22 8.88
N THR A 23 -21.25 0.37 9.38
CA THR A 23 -19.92 0.12 8.83
C THR A 23 -19.51 -1.33 9.06
N ARG A 24 -19.06 -1.99 8.00
CA ARG A 24 -18.48 -3.31 8.07
C ARG A 24 -16.96 -3.20 8.22
N HIS A 25 -16.42 -3.84 9.26
CA HIS A 25 -14.97 -3.90 9.46
C HIS A 25 -14.38 -5.02 8.60
N ALA A 26 -13.83 -4.63 7.46
CA ALA A 26 -13.19 -5.54 6.51
C ALA A 26 -12.11 -4.79 5.74
N VAL A 27 -11.15 -5.52 5.20
CA VAL A 27 -10.20 -4.96 4.25
C VAL A 27 -10.89 -4.90 2.89
N TYR A 28 -11.35 -3.72 2.49
CA TYR A 28 -12.15 -3.53 1.28
C TYR A 28 -11.58 -4.22 0.05
N TRP A 29 -10.28 -4.01 -0.23
CA TRP A 29 -9.65 -4.58 -1.42
C TRP A 29 -9.68 -6.10 -1.47
N LEU A 30 -9.46 -6.76 -0.33
CA LEU A 30 -9.49 -8.23 -0.22
C LEU A 30 -10.91 -8.78 -0.25
N ASP A 31 -11.85 -8.04 0.34
CA ASP A 31 -13.24 -8.42 0.46
C ASP A 31 -14.00 -8.24 -0.87
N ALA A 32 -13.60 -7.27 -1.67
CA ALA A 32 -14.18 -6.98 -2.99
C ALA A 32 -13.62 -7.88 -4.11
N LEU A 33 -12.66 -8.77 -3.83
CA LEU A 33 -12.15 -9.70 -4.84
C LEU A 33 -13.23 -10.71 -5.24
N ALA A 34 -13.55 -10.78 -6.53
CA ALA A 34 -14.47 -11.79 -7.07
C ALA A 34 -13.93 -13.21 -6.90
N GLU A 35 -12.62 -13.37 -7.07
CA GLU A 35 -11.92 -14.65 -6.92
C GLU A 35 -10.58 -14.45 -6.23
N ARG A 36 -10.30 -15.30 -5.27
CA ARG A 36 -8.99 -15.39 -4.61
C ARG A 36 -8.46 -16.80 -4.75
N PRO A 37 -7.46 -17.04 -5.62
CA PRO A 37 -6.81 -18.34 -5.71
C PRO A 37 -6.27 -18.78 -4.35
N THR A 38 -6.35 -20.04 -4.07
CA THR A 38 -5.77 -20.66 -2.86
C THR A 38 -4.63 -21.58 -3.29
N TYR A 39 -3.56 -21.58 -2.50
CA TYR A 39 -2.40 -22.43 -2.73
C TYR A 39 -2.29 -23.47 -1.61
N PRO A 40 -1.75 -24.67 -1.90
CA PRO A 40 -1.67 -25.73 -0.90
C PRO A 40 -0.70 -25.35 0.23
N ARG A 41 -0.81 -26.05 1.35
CA ARG A 41 0.23 -26.06 2.38
C ARG A 41 1.45 -26.83 1.90
N LEU A 42 2.62 -26.56 2.48
CA LEU A 42 3.81 -27.36 2.24
C LEU A 42 3.52 -28.84 2.57
N PRO A 43 3.73 -29.78 1.63
CA PRO A 43 3.35 -31.18 1.83
C PRO A 43 4.35 -31.98 2.70
N GLY A 44 5.50 -31.39 3.06
CA GLY A 44 6.57 -32.05 3.80
C GLY A 44 7.92 -31.44 3.48
N ASN A 45 9.00 -32.17 3.74
CA ASN A 45 10.34 -31.70 3.46
C ASN A 45 10.57 -31.47 1.96
N LEU A 46 11.24 -30.38 1.62
CA LEU A 46 11.46 -29.95 0.23
C LEU A 46 12.88 -29.43 0.06
N LYS A 47 13.49 -29.66 -1.13
CA LYS A 47 14.72 -28.98 -1.55
C LYS A 47 14.43 -27.99 -2.68
N THR A 48 15.12 -26.85 -2.69
CA THR A 48 14.94 -25.82 -3.72
C THR A 48 16.22 -25.02 -3.94
N GLY A 49 16.34 -24.34 -5.08
CA GLY A 49 17.40 -23.37 -5.36
C GLY A 49 17.15 -22.03 -4.61
N LEU A 50 15.92 -21.53 -4.66
CA LEU A 50 15.54 -20.29 -3.99
C LEU A 50 14.26 -20.48 -3.18
N ALA A 51 14.33 -20.15 -1.88
CA ALA A 51 13.15 -20.04 -1.03
C ALA A 51 12.84 -18.56 -0.74
N ILE A 52 11.57 -18.17 -0.86
CA ILE A 52 11.10 -16.81 -0.59
C ILE A 52 10.11 -16.89 0.58
N VAL A 53 10.36 -16.12 1.63
CA VAL A 53 9.51 -16.08 2.83
C VAL A 53 8.69 -14.81 2.82
N GLY A 54 7.38 -14.94 2.65
CA GLY A 54 6.42 -13.88 2.55
C GLY A 54 5.84 -13.70 1.16
N GLY A 55 4.52 -13.78 1.06
CA GLY A 55 3.72 -13.67 -0.17
C GLY A 55 3.13 -12.27 -0.40
N GLY A 56 3.86 -11.23 0.04
CA GLY A 56 3.56 -9.84 -0.29
C GLY A 56 4.22 -9.40 -1.61
N MET A 57 4.12 -8.11 -1.95
CA MET A 57 4.67 -7.57 -3.21
C MET A 57 6.15 -7.89 -3.38
N VAL A 58 7.00 -7.66 -2.36
CA VAL A 58 8.45 -7.92 -2.44
C VAL A 58 8.74 -9.40 -2.75
N GLY A 59 8.03 -10.32 -2.08
CA GLY A 59 8.22 -11.76 -2.32
C GLY A 59 7.79 -12.18 -3.72
N LEU A 60 6.65 -11.69 -4.18
CA LEU A 60 6.11 -12.00 -5.50
C LEU A 60 6.95 -11.40 -6.64
N TRP A 61 7.39 -10.13 -6.51
CA TRP A 61 8.33 -9.53 -7.46
C TRP A 61 9.63 -10.33 -7.52
N THR A 62 10.20 -10.70 -6.35
CA THR A 62 11.39 -11.55 -6.28
C THR A 62 11.18 -12.88 -7.01
N ALA A 63 10.02 -13.51 -6.83
CA ALA A 63 9.68 -14.78 -7.46
C ALA A 63 9.59 -14.66 -9.00
N ILE A 64 8.88 -13.66 -9.49
CA ILE A 64 8.69 -13.42 -10.93
C ILE A 64 10.05 -13.12 -11.58
N LEU A 65 10.79 -12.14 -11.06
CA LEU A 65 12.08 -11.74 -11.61
C LEU A 65 13.14 -12.87 -11.55
N ALA A 66 13.11 -13.68 -10.48
CA ALA A 66 13.98 -14.84 -10.39
C ALA A 66 13.69 -15.86 -11.50
N LYS A 67 12.42 -16.14 -11.77
CA LYS A 67 12.02 -17.07 -12.83
C LYS A 67 12.26 -16.52 -14.24
N GLU A 68 12.11 -15.22 -14.45
CA GLU A 68 12.44 -14.59 -15.74
C GLU A 68 13.94 -14.67 -16.05
N ARG A 69 14.78 -14.39 -15.04
CA ARG A 69 16.24 -14.38 -15.22
C ARG A 69 16.86 -15.77 -15.19
N PHE A 70 16.29 -16.67 -14.41
CA PHE A 70 16.79 -18.01 -14.17
C PHE A 70 15.68 -19.07 -14.27
N PRO A 71 15.14 -19.32 -15.47
CA PRO A 71 13.97 -20.19 -15.68
C PRO A 71 14.11 -21.60 -15.11
N GLN A 72 15.35 -22.13 -15.06
CA GLN A 72 15.64 -23.47 -14.58
C GLN A 72 15.76 -23.57 -13.05
N THR A 73 15.88 -22.45 -12.35
CA THR A 73 15.96 -22.47 -10.90
C THR A 73 14.61 -22.87 -10.29
N GLU A 74 14.62 -23.85 -9.41
CA GLU A 74 13.46 -24.15 -8.59
C GLU A 74 13.26 -23.03 -7.57
N VAL A 75 12.07 -22.41 -7.59
CA VAL A 75 11.67 -21.33 -6.68
C VAL A 75 10.47 -21.75 -5.88
N VAL A 76 10.56 -21.60 -4.57
CA VAL A 76 9.49 -21.86 -3.61
C VAL A 76 9.15 -20.57 -2.87
N LEU A 77 7.88 -20.24 -2.76
CA LEU A 77 7.38 -19.13 -1.95
C LEU A 77 6.53 -19.69 -0.80
N LEU A 78 6.85 -19.27 0.42
CA LEU A 78 6.22 -19.70 1.67
C LEU A 78 5.49 -18.49 2.27
N GLU A 79 4.19 -18.59 2.42
CA GLU A 79 3.34 -17.55 2.99
C GLU A 79 2.65 -18.08 4.25
N ALA A 80 2.72 -17.30 5.33
CA ALA A 80 2.18 -17.71 6.61
C ALA A 80 0.65 -17.83 6.62
N ARG A 81 -0.04 -16.99 5.85
CA ARG A 81 -1.51 -17.00 5.74
C ARG A 81 -1.91 -17.17 4.26
N GLN A 82 -2.33 -16.11 3.61
CA GLN A 82 -2.68 -16.06 2.19
C GLN A 82 -1.93 -14.93 1.50
N LEU A 83 -1.65 -15.04 0.21
CA LEU A 83 -0.97 -13.99 -0.54
C LEU A 83 -1.64 -12.64 -0.33
N GLY A 84 -0.83 -11.63 0.03
CA GLY A 84 -1.29 -10.24 0.17
C GLY A 84 -2.24 -9.96 1.33
N TRP A 85 -2.43 -10.85 2.28
CA TRP A 85 -3.34 -10.64 3.42
C TRP A 85 -2.93 -9.45 4.31
N ALA A 86 -1.63 -9.13 4.35
CA ALA A 86 -1.08 -8.02 5.13
C ALA A 86 -1.01 -6.72 4.29
N ALA A 87 -0.06 -5.83 4.57
CA ALA A 87 0.06 -4.49 3.98
C ALA A 87 -0.02 -4.46 2.44
N SER A 88 0.48 -5.48 1.76
CA SER A 88 0.48 -5.54 0.29
C SER A 88 -0.90 -5.60 -0.34
N GLY A 89 -1.91 -6.12 0.34
CA GLY A 89 -3.29 -6.17 -0.15
C GLY A 89 -4.24 -5.20 0.54
N ARG A 90 -3.74 -4.29 1.39
CA ARG A 90 -4.56 -3.38 2.22
C ARG A 90 -4.19 -1.91 2.09
N ASN A 91 -3.09 -1.58 1.42
CA ASN A 91 -2.63 -0.19 1.31
C ASN A 91 -3.59 0.67 0.46
N GLY A 92 -3.37 1.98 0.44
CA GLY A 92 -4.21 2.93 -0.29
C GLY A 92 -4.25 2.76 -1.80
N GLY A 93 -3.34 1.96 -2.37
CA GLY A 93 -3.25 1.73 -3.80
C GLY A 93 -2.57 2.84 -4.57
N PHE A 94 -1.76 3.64 -3.91
CA PHE A 94 -0.84 4.59 -4.52
C PHE A 94 0.43 3.86 -4.95
N CYS A 95 0.85 4.07 -6.19
CA CYS A 95 2.08 3.55 -6.76
C CYS A 95 2.93 4.73 -7.22
N GLU A 96 3.67 5.30 -6.29
CA GLU A 96 4.50 6.48 -6.50
C GLU A 96 5.89 6.13 -7.01
N ALA A 97 6.43 6.98 -7.90
CA ALA A 97 7.79 6.89 -8.39
C ALA A 97 8.84 7.45 -7.40
N SER A 98 8.56 7.40 -6.10
CA SER A 98 9.45 7.97 -5.07
C SER A 98 10.22 6.90 -4.30
N LEU A 99 11.55 6.87 -4.47
CA LEU A 99 12.45 6.03 -3.65
C LEU A 99 12.88 6.73 -2.35
N THR A 100 12.56 8.00 -2.19
CA THR A 100 13.05 8.84 -1.08
C THR A 100 11.95 9.32 -0.14
N HIS A 101 10.71 8.85 -0.34
CA HIS A 101 9.53 9.34 0.36
C HIS A 101 9.37 10.86 0.20
N GLY A 102 9.24 11.29 -1.05
CA GLY A 102 9.08 12.66 -1.48
C GLY A 102 10.39 13.43 -1.76
N GLU A 103 10.26 14.44 -2.61
CA GLU A 103 11.37 15.27 -3.09
C GLU A 103 12.13 15.98 -1.96
N LYS A 104 11.39 16.64 -1.06
CA LYS A 104 11.97 17.41 0.08
C LYS A 104 12.84 16.52 0.97
N ASN A 105 12.39 15.30 1.25
CA ASN A 105 13.18 14.34 2.04
C ASN A 105 14.40 13.83 1.26
N GLY A 106 14.23 13.56 -0.03
CA GLY A 106 15.31 13.12 -0.92
C GLY A 106 16.42 14.14 -1.01
N LYS A 107 16.12 15.38 -1.38
CA LYS A 107 17.09 16.48 -1.48
C LYS A 107 17.78 16.79 -0.15
N ARG A 108 17.08 16.64 0.98
CA ARG A 108 17.69 16.84 2.30
C ARG A 108 18.66 15.73 2.69
N ARG A 109 18.37 14.48 2.37
CA ARG A 109 19.14 13.31 2.83
C ARG A 109 20.21 12.88 1.85
N TRP A 110 19.96 13.02 0.57
CA TRP A 110 20.82 12.56 -0.53
C TRP A 110 20.91 13.63 -1.63
N PRO A 111 21.39 14.86 -1.30
CA PRO A 111 21.37 15.98 -2.24
C PRO A 111 22.13 15.67 -3.55
N ASP A 112 23.25 14.98 -3.46
CA ASP A 112 24.11 14.66 -4.62
C ASP A 112 23.59 13.48 -5.47
N GLU A 113 22.73 12.63 -4.90
CA GLU A 113 22.18 11.44 -5.58
C GLU A 113 20.70 11.59 -5.93
N TYR A 114 20.04 12.67 -5.50
CA TYR A 114 18.59 12.81 -5.62
C TYR A 114 18.08 12.64 -7.03
N ASP A 115 18.71 13.26 -8.02
CA ASP A 115 18.29 13.17 -9.42
C ASP A 115 18.39 11.72 -9.95
N THR A 116 19.43 11.00 -9.54
CA THR A 116 19.57 9.56 -9.87
C THR A 116 18.47 8.74 -9.20
N LEU A 117 18.19 8.97 -7.92
CA LEU A 117 17.14 8.26 -7.19
C LEU A 117 15.74 8.56 -7.76
N TYR A 118 15.49 9.80 -8.17
CA TYR A 118 14.25 10.20 -8.84
C TYR A 118 14.07 9.44 -10.17
N GLN A 119 15.09 9.42 -11.03
CA GLN A 119 15.05 8.68 -12.30
C GLN A 119 14.88 7.16 -12.08
N MET A 120 15.51 6.60 -11.06
CA MET A 120 15.29 5.20 -10.69
C MET A 120 13.84 4.94 -10.24
N GLY A 121 13.22 5.91 -9.55
CA GLY A 121 11.81 5.84 -9.17
C GLY A 121 10.88 5.81 -10.39
N ILE A 122 11.09 6.71 -11.34
CA ILE A 122 10.34 6.73 -12.61
C ILE A 122 10.52 5.43 -13.37
N THR A 123 11.76 4.96 -13.54
CA THR A 123 12.06 3.68 -14.19
C THR A 123 11.34 2.51 -13.50
N ASN A 124 11.32 2.49 -12.17
CA ASN A 124 10.61 1.46 -11.41
C ASN A 124 9.10 1.47 -11.68
N LEU A 125 8.48 2.66 -11.73
CA LEU A 125 7.05 2.78 -12.05
C LEU A 125 6.75 2.32 -13.49
N ASP A 126 7.59 2.70 -14.45
CA ASP A 126 7.50 2.27 -15.85
C ASP A 126 7.64 0.73 -15.99
N GLU A 127 8.57 0.11 -15.24
CA GLU A 127 8.75 -1.34 -15.23
C GLU A 127 7.56 -2.07 -14.58
N ILE A 128 6.94 -1.48 -13.54
CA ILE A 128 5.71 -2.02 -12.95
C ILE A 128 4.58 -2.01 -13.98
N GLU A 129 4.34 -0.87 -14.64
CA GLU A 129 3.33 -0.72 -15.70
C GLU A 129 3.56 -1.70 -16.84
N ALA A 130 4.80 -1.77 -17.34
CA ALA A 130 5.18 -2.71 -18.40
C ALA A 130 4.97 -4.18 -17.99
N THR A 131 5.24 -4.53 -16.75
CA THR A 131 5.04 -5.90 -16.24
C THR A 131 3.55 -6.23 -16.10
N ILE A 132 2.75 -5.29 -15.61
CA ILE A 132 1.28 -5.42 -15.55
C ILE A 132 0.73 -5.68 -16.96
N ALA A 133 1.15 -4.88 -17.95
CA ALA A 133 0.75 -5.04 -19.35
C ALA A 133 1.25 -6.37 -19.95
N LYS A 134 2.52 -6.73 -19.73
CA LYS A 134 3.15 -7.97 -20.22
C LYS A 134 2.39 -9.22 -19.81
N TYR A 135 1.93 -9.27 -18.58
CA TYR A 135 1.25 -10.44 -18.03
C TYR A 135 -0.27 -10.31 -18.01
N GLY A 136 -0.84 -9.20 -18.47
CA GLY A 136 -2.27 -8.96 -18.49
C GLY A 136 -2.89 -8.95 -17.09
N ILE A 137 -2.21 -8.36 -16.11
CA ILE A 137 -2.71 -8.29 -14.73
C ILE A 137 -3.79 -7.22 -14.66
N ASP A 138 -5.05 -7.62 -14.48
CA ASP A 138 -6.15 -6.68 -14.21
C ASP A 138 -6.10 -6.25 -12.74
N CYS A 139 -5.51 -5.08 -12.49
CA CYS A 139 -5.40 -4.49 -11.16
C CYS A 139 -5.88 -3.03 -11.10
N ASP A 140 -6.75 -2.63 -12.01
CA ASP A 140 -7.29 -1.26 -12.08
C ASP A 140 -6.19 -0.19 -12.17
N PHE A 141 -5.07 -0.50 -12.85
CA PHE A 141 -3.95 0.43 -12.97
C PHE A 141 -4.34 1.65 -13.82
N GLU A 142 -4.13 2.84 -13.26
CA GLU A 142 -4.42 4.14 -13.89
C GLU A 142 -3.30 5.12 -13.50
N ARG A 143 -2.49 5.55 -14.48
CA ARG A 143 -1.43 6.54 -14.27
C ARG A 143 -2.03 7.95 -14.35
N THR A 144 -2.63 8.39 -13.26
CA THR A 144 -3.39 9.64 -13.13
C THR A 144 -2.66 10.74 -12.39
N GLY A 145 -1.48 10.42 -11.86
CA GLY A 145 -0.73 11.32 -11.00
C GLY A 145 -1.34 11.48 -9.62
N GLU A 146 -0.78 12.41 -8.87
CA GLU A 146 -1.22 12.80 -7.55
C GLU A 146 -1.46 14.31 -7.48
N LEU A 147 -2.56 14.71 -6.86
CA LEU A 147 -2.89 16.08 -6.52
C LEU A 147 -2.67 16.31 -5.03
N VAL A 148 -1.58 16.97 -4.69
CA VAL A 148 -1.31 17.42 -3.31
C VAL A 148 -2.09 18.69 -3.05
N VAL A 149 -2.91 18.72 -1.98
CA VAL A 149 -3.82 19.84 -1.69
C VAL A 149 -3.48 20.54 -0.38
N ALA A 150 -3.35 21.85 -0.40
CA ALA A 150 -3.22 22.66 0.80
C ALA A 150 -4.56 22.79 1.52
N VAL A 151 -4.61 22.36 2.77
CA VAL A 151 -5.79 22.49 3.66
C VAL A 151 -5.53 23.50 4.78
N GLU A 152 -4.30 23.99 4.91
CA GLU A 152 -3.89 25.04 5.84
C GLU A 152 -3.09 26.12 5.10
N PRO A 153 -3.23 27.40 5.49
CA PRO A 153 -2.60 28.51 4.76
C PRO A 153 -1.07 28.41 4.64
N TYR A 154 -0.38 27.83 5.62
CA TYR A 154 1.08 27.68 5.58
C TYR A 154 1.57 26.68 4.52
N GLN A 155 0.70 25.76 4.09
CA GLN A 155 1.03 24.74 3.10
C GLN A 155 1.07 25.30 1.67
N ASP A 156 0.33 26.38 1.38
CA ASP A 156 0.25 26.98 0.04
C ASP A 156 1.62 27.34 -0.53
N ALA A 157 2.49 27.92 0.30
CA ALA A 157 3.82 28.33 -0.13
C ALA A 157 4.71 27.13 -0.56
N GLU A 158 4.47 25.95 -0.01
CA GLU A 158 5.23 24.73 -0.32
C GLU A 158 4.81 24.09 -1.65
N LEU A 159 3.59 24.39 -2.13
CA LEU A 159 3.03 23.81 -3.35
C LEU A 159 3.28 24.65 -4.62
N ARG A 160 3.87 25.84 -4.47
CA ARG A 160 4.12 26.74 -5.60
C ARG A 160 5.20 26.21 -6.53
N GLY A 161 4.95 26.31 -7.84
CA GLY A 161 5.85 25.82 -8.89
C GLY A 161 5.09 25.41 -10.14
N GLU A 162 5.72 24.62 -10.97
CA GLU A 162 5.07 23.98 -12.12
C GLU A 162 4.00 23.01 -11.61
N GLY A 163 2.80 23.05 -12.18
CA GLY A 163 1.67 22.22 -11.71
C GLY A 163 0.86 22.83 -10.55
N TYR A 164 1.20 24.04 -10.08
CA TYR A 164 0.43 24.74 -9.04
C TYR A 164 -0.96 25.12 -9.53
N LEU A 165 -1.96 24.87 -8.68
CA LEU A 165 -3.36 25.23 -8.85
C LEU A 165 -3.80 26.18 -7.75
N ASP A 166 -4.39 27.31 -8.11
CA ASP A 166 -5.03 28.19 -7.13
C ASP A 166 -6.34 27.57 -6.58
N GLN A 167 -6.99 28.26 -5.64
CA GLN A 167 -8.20 27.74 -5.00
C GLN A 167 -9.33 27.44 -5.99
N ALA A 168 -9.53 28.28 -7.01
CA ALA A 168 -10.55 28.05 -8.00
C ALA A 168 -10.24 26.83 -8.88
N GLN A 169 -8.99 26.71 -9.27
CA GLN A 169 -8.48 25.61 -10.10
C GLN A 169 -8.52 24.26 -9.35
N VAL A 170 -8.01 24.22 -8.10
CA VAL A 170 -8.02 22.96 -7.34
C VAL A 170 -9.43 22.49 -7.03
N ARG A 171 -10.36 23.40 -6.76
CA ARG A 171 -11.77 23.06 -6.55
C ARG A 171 -12.51 22.69 -7.83
N ALA A 172 -12.03 23.11 -8.98
CA ALA A 172 -12.54 22.64 -10.27
C ALA A 172 -12.13 21.18 -10.56
N GLU A 173 -10.96 20.75 -10.05
CA GLU A 173 -10.52 19.36 -10.10
C GLU A 173 -11.28 18.47 -9.11
N VAL A 174 -11.33 18.91 -7.85
CA VAL A 174 -12.07 18.21 -6.79
C VAL A 174 -12.65 19.25 -5.84
N ASN A 175 -13.98 19.35 -5.83
CA ASN A 175 -14.69 20.35 -5.06
C ASN A 175 -14.72 19.98 -3.57
N SER A 176 -13.91 20.70 -2.78
CA SER A 176 -13.86 20.57 -1.33
C SER A 176 -13.81 21.96 -0.68
N PRO A 177 -14.58 22.22 0.39
CA PRO A 177 -14.50 23.47 1.13
C PRO A 177 -13.15 23.70 1.82
N THR A 178 -12.39 22.65 2.07
CA THR A 178 -11.09 22.72 2.76
C THR A 178 -9.93 23.03 1.85
N PHE A 179 -10.07 22.89 0.53
CA PHE A 179 -8.97 23.08 -0.42
C PHE A 179 -8.69 24.58 -0.66
N LEU A 180 -7.45 24.97 -0.40
CA LEU A 180 -6.97 26.36 -0.56
C LEU A 180 -6.14 26.55 -1.83
N SER A 181 -5.35 25.56 -2.18
CA SER A 181 -4.56 25.46 -3.41
C SER A 181 -4.13 24.01 -3.61
N GLY A 182 -3.47 23.72 -4.72
CA GLY A 182 -2.97 22.38 -5.00
C GLY A 182 -1.72 22.39 -5.88
N HIS A 183 -1.10 21.23 -5.98
CA HIS A 183 -0.05 20.93 -6.93
C HIS A 183 -0.34 19.56 -7.55
N TRP A 184 -0.50 19.48 -8.87
CA TRP A 184 -0.76 18.24 -9.56
C TRP A 184 0.44 17.81 -10.38
N ASP A 185 1.00 16.66 -10.00
CA ASP A 185 1.94 15.91 -10.83
C ASP A 185 1.20 14.80 -11.55
N GLY A 186 1.11 14.90 -12.87
CA GLY A 186 0.32 13.97 -13.70
C GLY A 186 1.05 12.68 -14.08
N THR A 187 2.33 12.49 -13.72
CA THR A 187 3.16 11.43 -14.31
C THR A 187 3.81 10.47 -13.33
N ASP A 188 4.06 10.91 -12.11
CA ASP A 188 4.93 10.21 -11.16
C ASP A 188 4.18 9.23 -10.26
N THR A 189 2.86 9.18 -10.36
CA THR A 189 2.02 8.34 -9.53
C THR A 189 0.94 7.65 -10.34
N ALA A 190 0.72 6.38 -10.04
CA ALA A 190 -0.41 5.61 -10.55
C ALA A 190 -1.29 5.14 -9.40
N MET A 191 -2.58 4.98 -9.70
CA MET A 191 -3.56 4.35 -8.82
C MET A 191 -3.78 2.90 -9.25
N LEU A 192 -3.88 1.99 -8.30
CA LEU A 192 -4.17 0.58 -8.58
C LEU A 192 -4.95 -0.09 -7.45
N ASN A 193 -5.51 -1.24 -7.72
CA ASN A 193 -6.10 -2.11 -6.69
C ASN A 193 -5.01 -3.06 -6.16
N PRO A 194 -4.52 -2.87 -4.94
CA PRO A 194 -3.37 -3.62 -4.42
C PRO A 194 -3.67 -5.12 -4.24
N ALA A 195 -4.89 -5.49 -3.90
CA ALA A 195 -5.26 -6.89 -3.75
C ALA A 195 -5.33 -7.60 -5.11
N LYS A 196 -5.91 -6.96 -6.14
CA LYS A 196 -5.89 -7.48 -7.52
C LYS A 196 -4.47 -7.64 -8.06
N LEU A 197 -3.58 -6.66 -7.79
CA LEU A 197 -2.18 -6.75 -8.19
C LEU A 197 -1.51 -7.97 -7.57
N VAL A 198 -1.60 -8.14 -6.25
CA VAL A 198 -0.97 -9.27 -5.55
C VAL A 198 -1.52 -10.61 -6.04
N VAL A 199 -2.83 -10.73 -6.22
CA VAL A 199 -3.46 -11.95 -6.76
C VAL A 199 -2.99 -12.22 -8.19
N GLY A 200 -2.94 -11.19 -9.04
CA GLY A 200 -2.42 -11.29 -10.40
C GLY A 200 -0.95 -11.74 -10.43
N MET A 201 -0.10 -11.14 -9.60
CA MET A 201 1.30 -11.54 -9.46
C MET A 201 1.44 -12.99 -8.97
N GLY A 202 0.60 -13.43 -8.04
CA GLY A 202 0.58 -14.84 -7.58
C GLY A 202 0.26 -15.81 -8.71
N LYS A 203 -0.74 -15.48 -9.55
CA LYS A 203 -1.07 -16.27 -10.76
C LYS A 203 0.12 -16.31 -11.73
N VAL A 204 0.76 -15.17 -12.01
CA VAL A 204 1.94 -15.08 -12.88
C VAL A 204 3.11 -15.92 -12.33
N ALA A 205 3.43 -15.75 -11.04
CA ALA A 205 4.50 -16.52 -10.41
C ALA A 205 4.25 -18.04 -10.54
N SER A 206 3.02 -18.48 -10.29
CA SER A 206 2.63 -19.89 -10.45
C SER A 206 2.77 -20.36 -11.89
N GLN A 207 2.33 -19.58 -12.88
CA GLN A 207 2.49 -19.88 -14.31
C GLN A 207 3.96 -19.98 -14.76
N LEU A 208 4.82 -19.18 -14.17
CA LEU A 208 6.28 -19.25 -14.37
C LEU A 208 6.94 -20.45 -13.65
N GLY A 209 6.18 -21.27 -12.92
CA GLY A 209 6.63 -22.47 -12.24
C GLY A 209 7.14 -22.24 -10.81
N VAL A 210 6.78 -21.13 -10.17
CA VAL A 210 7.01 -20.94 -8.73
C VAL A 210 6.05 -21.85 -7.95
N LYS A 211 6.57 -22.64 -7.02
CA LYS A 211 5.78 -23.45 -6.08
C LYS A 211 5.37 -22.55 -4.91
N ILE A 212 4.11 -22.16 -4.85
CA ILE A 212 3.56 -21.30 -3.78
C ILE A 212 2.88 -22.17 -2.73
N TYR A 213 3.19 -21.91 -1.46
CA TYR A 213 2.59 -22.59 -0.32
C TYR A 213 2.05 -21.55 0.66
N GLU A 214 0.73 -21.56 0.85
CA GLU A 214 0.02 -20.75 1.83
C GLU A 214 -0.17 -21.51 3.15
N SER A 215 -0.59 -20.81 4.21
CA SER A 215 -0.72 -21.37 5.56
C SER A 215 0.53 -22.14 5.99
N THR A 216 1.68 -21.62 5.62
CA THR A 216 3.00 -22.24 5.81
C THR A 216 3.97 -21.23 6.44
N PRO A 217 3.79 -20.89 7.72
CA PRO A 217 4.68 -19.96 8.40
C PRO A 217 6.09 -20.53 8.52
N VAL A 218 7.09 -19.70 8.24
CA VAL A 218 8.49 -20.02 8.57
C VAL A 218 8.78 -19.53 9.97
N GLU A 219 9.09 -20.46 10.87
CA GLU A 219 9.29 -20.20 12.30
C GLU A 219 10.75 -20.08 12.69
N GLY A 220 11.65 -20.56 11.85
CA GLY A 220 13.08 -20.53 12.14
C GLY A 220 13.96 -20.73 10.93
N LEU A 221 15.19 -20.26 11.07
CA LEU A 221 16.28 -20.45 10.09
C LEU A 221 17.41 -21.21 10.74
N SER A 222 18.00 -22.14 9.99
CA SER A 222 19.19 -22.89 10.37
C SER A 222 20.18 -22.95 9.22
N GLN A 223 21.46 -23.05 9.55
CA GLN A 223 22.49 -23.32 8.56
C GLN A 223 22.62 -24.84 8.40
N LEU A 224 22.57 -25.30 7.16
CA LEU A 224 22.76 -26.70 6.80
C LEU A 224 24.16 -26.91 6.20
N GLY A 225 24.54 -28.17 6.03
CA GLY A 225 25.77 -28.50 5.36
C GLY A 225 25.86 -27.95 3.92
N GLY A 226 27.10 -27.65 3.47
CA GLY A 226 27.32 -27.13 2.11
C GLY A 226 26.84 -25.70 1.87
N GLY A 227 26.66 -24.89 2.92
CA GLY A 227 26.24 -23.50 2.81
C GLY A 227 24.77 -23.32 2.54
N ARG A 228 23.98 -24.36 2.62
CA ARG A 228 22.50 -24.32 2.43
C ARG A 228 21.79 -23.79 3.67
N ILE A 229 20.58 -23.34 3.47
CA ILE A 229 19.72 -22.72 4.50
C ILE A 229 18.51 -23.62 4.72
N GLY A 230 18.27 -23.99 5.98
CA GLY A 230 17.04 -24.68 6.40
C GLY A 230 16.00 -23.68 6.89
N LEU A 231 14.81 -23.73 6.30
CA LEU A 231 13.65 -22.95 6.74
C LEU A 231 12.67 -23.90 7.43
N GLN A 232 12.49 -23.72 8.73
CA GLN A 232 11.65 -24.56 9.57
C GLN A 232 10.20 -24.08 9.48
N THR A 233 9.29 -25.00 9.18
CA THR A 233 7.83 -24.76 9.17
C THR A 233 7.13 -25.84 9.98
N PRO A 234 5.88 -25.64 10.42
CA PRO A 234 5.09 -26.71 11.06
C PRO A 234 4.83 -27.93 10.16
N HIS A 235 5.06 -27.78 8.85
CA HIS A 235 4.73 -28.80 7.84
C HIS A 235 5.95 -29.52 7.29
N GLY A 236 7.16 -29.10 7.65
CA GLY A 236 8.40 -29.69 7.19
C GLY A 236 9.53 -28.67 7.04
N LEU A 237 10.70 -29.17 6.67
CA LEU A 237 11.93 -28.38 6.44
C LEU A 237 12.06 -28.08 4.94
N VAL A 238 12.24 -26.82 4.60
CA VAL A 238 12.67 -26.39 3.26
C VAL A 238 14.19 -26.19 3.28
N ASP A 239 14.90 -27.00 2.53
CA ASP A 239 16.35 -26.95 2.33
C ASP A 239 16.64 -26.15 1.06
N ALA A 240 17.14 -24.92 1.19
CA ALA A 240 17.35 -23.98 0.10
C ALA A 240 18.81 -23.61 -0.09
N GLU A 241 19.23 -23.37 -1.35
CA GLU A 241 20.55 -22.80 -1.63
C GLU A 241 20.63 -21.33 -1.24
N ARG A 242 19.55 -20.62 -1.45
CA ARG A 242 19.37 -19.20 -1.10
C ARG A 242 17.99 -18.96 -0.51
N ALA A 243 17.90 -17.96 0.36
CA ALA A 243 16.64 -17.54 0.92
C ALA A 243 16.47 -16.01 0.86
N THR A 244 15.30 -15.56 0.43
CA THR A 244 14.88 -14.15 0.52
C THR A 244 13.86 -14.01 1.65
N LEU A 245 14.08 -13.05 2.56
CA LEU A 245 13.17 -12.75 3.64
C LEU A 245 12.38 -11.47 3.29
N ALA A 246 11.11 -11.64 2.93
CA ALA A 246 10.17 -10.59 2.56
C ALA A 246 9.06 -10.43 3.62
N THR A 247 9.45 -10.51 4.90
CA THR A 247 8.54 -10.64 6.05
C THR A 247 8.08 -9.31 6.64
N ASN A 248 8.48 -8.18 6.05
CA ASN A 248 8.08 -6.82 6.47
C ASN A 248 8.23 -6.63 8.00
N VAL A 249 7.16 -6.20 8.68
CA VAL A 249 7.12 -5.90 10.13
C VAL A 249 6.90 -7.12 11.01
N PHE A 250 6.62 -8.28 10.43
CA PHE A 250 6.43 -9.51 11.19
C PHE A 250 7.75 -9.96 11.85
N PRO A 251 7.69 -10.80 12.90
CA PRO A 251 8.87 -11.13 13.68
C PRO A 251 10.07 -11.51 12.82
N ALA A 252 11.18 -10.79 13.01
CA ALA A 252 12.38 -10.97 12.22
C ALA A 252 12.99 -12.35 12.48
N LEU A 253 13.06 -13.20 11.45
CA LEU A 253 13.74 -14.49 11.51
C LEU A 253 15.24 -14.35 11.78
N LEU A 254 15.85 -13.21 11.40
CA LEU A 254 17.20 -12.82 11.77
C LEU A 254 17.17 -11.84 12.95
N LYS A 255 17.47 -12.31 14.14
CA LYS A 255 17.40 -11.54 15.39
C LYS A 255 18.10 -10.18 15.35
N ARG A 256 19.21 -10.05 14.59
CA ARG A 256 19.96 -8.79 14.43
C ARG A 256 19.16 -7.65 13.80
N TYR A 257 18.09 -7.97 13.05
CA TYR A 257 17.25 -6.97 12.38
C TYR A 257 15.98 -6.61 13.17
N ARG A 258 15.73 -7.25 14.31
CA ARG A 258 14.51 -7.05 15.10
C ARG A 258 14.23 -5.60 15.50
N LEU A 259 15.29 -4.81 15.69
CA LEU A 259 15.17 -3.41 16.11
C LEU A 259 15.24 -2.41 14.92
N HIS A 260 15.29 -2.90 13.69
CA HIS A 260 15.38 -2.04 12.49
C HIS A 260 14.02 -1.80 11.84
N THR A 261 12.98 -2.51 12.27
CA THR A 261 11.61 -2.34 11.78
C THR A 261 10.68 -2.04 12.95
N MET A 262 9.76 -1.11 12.72
CA MET A 262 8.75 -0.71 13.69
C MET A 262 7.39 -0.74 13.00
N PRO A 263 6.45 -1.61 13.43
CA PRO A 263 5.10 -1.63 12.89
C PRO A 263 4.35 -0.37 13.33
N VAL A 264 3.73 0.29 12.37
CA VAL A 264 2.84 1.43 12.60
C VAL A 264 1.51 1.10 11.95
N TYR A 265 0.43 1.26 12.69
CA TYR A 265 -0.92 1.05 12.21
C TYR A 265 -1.47 2.35 11.64
N ASP A 266 -1.92 2.28 10.41
CA ASP A 266 -2.65 3.30 9.70
C ASP A 266 -4.01 2.73 9.30
N TYR A 267 -5.04 3.58 9.30
CA TYR A 267 -6.41 3.16 9.05
C TYR A 267 -7.03 3.96 7.92
N ALA A 268 -7.94 3.31 7.21
CA ALA A 268 -8.69 3.94 6.16
C ALA A 268 -10.17 3.57 6.25
N LEU A 269 -11.03 4.47 5.82
CA LEU A 269 -12.44 4.19 5.54
C LEU A 269 -12.65 4.07 4.03
N MET A 270 -13.68 3.33 3.65
CA MET A 270 -14.17 3.24 2.29
C MET A 270 -15.67 3.58 2.31
N THR A 271 -16.10 4.48 1.43
CA THR A 271 -17.52 4.82 1.32
C THR A 271 -18.31 3.72 0.60
N GLU A 272 -19.63 3.78 0.68
CA GLU A 272 -20.50 3.21 -0.34
C GLU A 272 -20.22 3.87 -1.70
N PRO A 273 -20.64 3.26 -2.83
CA PRO A 273 -20.56 3.94 -4.12
C PRO A 273 -21.33 5.25 -4.08
N LEU A 274 -20.70 6.33 -4.52
CA LEU A 274 -21.36 7.61 -4.67
C LEU A 274 -22.33 7.54 -5.85
N ASN A 275 -23.51 8.15 -5.68
CA ASN A 275 -24.46 8.31 -6.76
C ASN A 275 -24.06 9.48 -7.70
N ASP A 276 -24.77 9.63 -8.82
CA ASP A 276 -24.43 10.62 -9.85
C ASP A 276 -24.49 12.05 -9.32
N GLU A 277 -25.40 12.37 -8.39
CA GLU A 277 -25.52 13.68 -7.79
C GLU A 277 -24.30 13.99 -6.90
N GLN A 278 -23.89 13.03 -6.08
CA GLN A 278 -22.71 13.15 -5.23
C GLN A 278 -21.42 13.26 -6.08
N MET A 279 -21.30 12.46 -7.14
CA MET A 279 -20.19 12.53 -8.07
C MET A 279 -20.12 13.90 -8.77
N ALA A 280 -21.27 14.42 -9.22
CA ALA A 280 -21.34 15.74 -9.83
C ALA A 280 -20.99 16.87 -8.85
N ALA A 281 -21.39 16.74 -7.58
CA ALA A 281 -21.09 17.73 -6.53
C ALA A 281 -19.60 17.79 -6.20
N ILE A 282 -18.91 16.64 -6.18
CA ILE A 282 -17.47 16.55 -5.92
C ILE A 282 -16.65 16.89 -7.17
N GLY A 283 -17.12 16.55 -8.36
CA GLY A 283 -16.47 16.88 -9.64
C GLY A 283 -15.18 16.09 -9.93
N TRP A 284 -14.86 15.05 -9.19
CA TRP A 284 -13.61 14.28 -9.28
C TRP A 284 -13.58 13.35 -10.51
N GLN A 285 -13.22 13.91 -11.67
CA GLN A 285 -13.29 13.19 -12.95
C GLN A 285 -11.96 12.54 -13.37
N ASN A 286 -10.83 13.16 -13.03
CA ASN A 286 -9.50 12.68 -13.46
C ASN A 286 -8.98 11.50 -12.65
N ARG A 287 -9.65 11.14 -11.54
CA ARG A 287 -9.36 9.96 -10.71
C ARG A 287 -7.94 9.92 -10.12
N GLN A 288 -7.23 11.06 -10.14
CA GLN A 288 -5.92 11.23 -9.52
C GLN A 288 -6.00 10.94 -8.01
N GLY A 289 -4.89 10.42 -7.45
CA GLY A 289 -4.75 10.32 -6.01
C GLY A 289 -4.68 11.71 -5.38
N LEU A 290 -5.13 11.85 -4.15
CA LEU A 290 -5.01 13.09 -3.38
C LEU A 290 -4.30 12.84 -2.06
N ALA A 291 -3.45 13.80 -1.65
CA ALA A 291 -2.88 13.85 -0.31
C ALA A 291 -2.76 15.30 0.17
N ASP A 292 -2.73 15.53 1.48
CA ASP A 292 -2.34 16.82 2.05
C ASP A 292 -0.89 16.76 2.59
N PRO A 293 -0.11 17.86 2.55
CA PRO A 293 1.30 17.86 2.93
C PRO A 293 1.52 18.01 4.45
N SER A 294 0.59 17.56 5.28
CA SER A 294 0.71 17.58 6.74
C SER A 294 1.66 16.47 7.22
N ASN A 295 2.22 16.60 8.44
CA ASN A 295 2.97 15.51 9.06
C ASN A 295 2.08 14.30 9.38
N GLN A 296 0.86 14.55 9.82
CA GLN A 296 -0.22 13.59 9.89
C GLN A 296 -1.14 13.88 8.71
N PHE A 297 -0.81 13.34 7.56
CA PHE A 297 -1.50 13.62 6.30
C PHE A 297 -2.67 12.67 6.09
N HIS A 298 -3.61 13.11 5.26
CA HIS A 298 -4.60 12.22 4.69
C HIS A 298 -4.19 11.88 3.26
N TYR A 299 -4.54 10.66 2.84
CA TYR A 299 -4.51 10.23 1.46
C TYR A 299 -5.89 9.72 1.08
N TYR A 300 -6.34 10.07 -0.10
CA TYR A 300 -7.66 9.66 -0.57
C TYR A 300 -7.69 9.52 -2.08
N ARG A 301 -8.54 8.61 -2.53
CA ARG A 301 -8.72 8.33 -3.94
C ARG A 301 -10.11 7.83 -4.24
N ILE A 302 -10.51 7.91 -5.50
CA ILE A 302 -11.77 7.34 -5.97
C ILE A 302 -11.52 6.01 -6.69
N THR A 303 -12.37 5.01 -6.43
CA THR A 303 -12.34 3.70 -7.10
C THR A 303 -13.13 3.73 -8.41
N ARG A 304 -12.98 2.72 -9.26
CA ARG A 304 -13.75 2.62 -10.53
C ARG A 304 -15.26 2.54 -10.32
N ASP A 305 -15.72 2.03 -9.20
CA ASP A 305 -17.13 1.98 -8.80
C ASP A 305 -17.57 3.17 -7.95
N ASN A 306 -16.85 4.30 -8.08
CA ASN A 306 -17.16 5.59 -7.45
C ASN A 306 -17.20 5.56 -5.91
N ARG A 307 -16.34 4.79 -5.25
CA ARG A 307 -16.15 4.85 -3.81
C ARG A 307 -14.95 5.73 -3.49
N ILE A 308 -14.99 6.45 -2.38
CA ILE A 308 -13.83 7.17 -1.87
C ILE A 308 -13.17 6.33 -0.78
N LEU A 309 -11.90 5.99 -0.99
CA LEU A 309 -11.00 5.58 0.07
C LEU A 309 -10.44 6.84 0.72
N PHE A 310 -10.49 6.94 2.05
CA PHE A 310 -9.98 8.05 2.82
C PHE A 310 -9.21 7.52 4.02
N GLY A 311 -7.92 7.72 4.08
CA GLY A 311 -7.02 7.15 5.09
C GLY A 311 -6.01 8.15 5.61
N GLY A 312 -5.17 7.70 6.54
CA GLY A 312 -4.11 8.49 7.13
C GLY A 312 -4.44 9.12 8.48
N TYR A 313 -3.79 10.23 8.78
CA TYR A 313 -3.85 11.08 9.96
C TYR A 313 -3.33 10.42 11.25
N ASP A 314 -3.91 9.32 11.73
CA ASP A 314 -3.42 8.63 12.92
C ASP A 314 -2.40 7.55 12.54
N ALA A 315 -1.20 7.66 13.10
CA ALA A 315 -0.15 6.64 13.00
C ALA A 315 0.05 6.01 14.39
N LEU A 316 -0.51 4.83 14.61
CA LEU A 316 -0.52 4.20 15.93
C LEU A 316 0.63 3.18 16.06
N TYR A 317 1.38 3.31 17.14
CA TYR A 317 2.45 2.40 17.51
C TYR A 317 2.12 1.71 18.82
N TYR A 318 2.20 0.38 18.83
CA TYR A 318 2.05 -0.42 20.04
C TYR A 318 3.41 -0.80 20.60
N PHE A 319 3.62 -0.51 21.87
CA PHE A 319 4.91 -0.70 22.54
C PHE A 319 5.44 -2.13 22.38
N GLY A 320 6.75 -2.24 22.11
CA GLY A 320 7.40 -3.54 21.87
C GLY A 320 7.29 -4.06 20.44
N GLY A 321 6.76 -3.27 19.49
CA GLY A 321 6.65 -3.66 18.08
C GLY A 321 5.67 -4.81 17.85
N GLN A 322 4.60 -4.85 18.65
CA GLN A 322 3.60 -5.92 18.58
C GLN A 322 2.69 -5.75 17.36
N VAL A 323 2.33 -6.88 16.75
CA VAL A 323 1.36 -6.97 15.65
C VAL A 323 0.29 -7.98 16.05
N HIS A 324 -0.93 -7.50 16.31
CA HIS A 324 -2.07 -8.32 16.71
C HIS A 324 -3.32 -7.95 15.91
N GLU A 325 -4.22 -8.89 15.70
CA GLU A 325 -5.48 -8.67 14.97
C GLU A 325 -6.40 -7.67 15.71
N GLU A 326 -6.36 -7.62 17.03
CA GLU A 326 -7.13 -6.65 17.83
C GLU A 326 -6.75 -5.19 17.51
N TYR A 327 -5.52 -4.93 17.04
CA TYR A 327 -5.06 -3.61 16.65
C TYR A 327 -5.58 -3.16 15.30
N GLU A 328 -6.20 -4.05 14.53
CA GLU A 328 -6.93 -3.70 13.32
C GLU A 328 -8.22 -2.91 13.65
N TYR A 329 -8.56 -2.81 14.93
CA TYR A 329 -9.77 -2.19 15.45
C TYR A 329 -9.43 -1.02 16.36
N HIS A 330 -9.63 0.21 15.86
CA HIS A 330 -9.40 1.39 16.68
C HIS A 330 -10.53 2.41 16.48
N HIS A 331 -11.60 2.24 17.24
CA HIS A 331 -12.82 3.07 17.14
C HIS A 331 -12.55 4.58 17.23
N PRO A 332 -11.64 5.10 18.07
CA PRO A 332 -11.34 6.55 18.08
C PRO A 332 -10.82 7.04 16.73
N THR A 333 -9.94 6.30 16.05
CA THR A 333 -9.46 6.67 14.72
C THR A 333 -10.57 6.59 13.66
N PHE A 334 -11.44 5.59 13.71
CA PHE A 334 -12.57 5.50 12.79
C PHE A 334 -13.51 6.70 12.92
N THR A 335 -13.81 7.11 14.14
CA THR A 335 -14.62 8.31 14.42
C THR A 335 -13.93 9.56 13.89
N LYS A 336 -12.61 9.68 14.08
CA LYS A 336 -11.82 10.81 13.61
C LYS A 336 -11.78 10.87 12.08
N LEU A 337 -11.51 9.74 11.40
CA LEU A 337 -11.51 9.67 9.94
C LEU A 337 -12.88 10.04 9.35
N ALA A 338 -13.99 9.55 9.95
CA ALA A 338 -15.32 9.93 9.53
C ALA A 338 -15.58 11.43 9.72
N SER A 339 -15.12 12.02 10.84
CA SER A 339 -15.20 13.46 11.08
C SER A 339 -14.45 14.25 10.01
N HIS A 340 -13.20 13.85 9.71
CA HIS A 340 -12.37 14.52 8.72
C HIS A 340 -12.93 14.36 7.30
N PHE A 341 -13.48 13.18 6.98
CA PHE A 341 -14.16 12.95 5.72
C PHE A 341 -15.32 13.95 5.49
N PHE A 342 -16.22 14.09 6.45
CA PHE A 342 -17.32 15.04 6.36
C PHE A 342 -16.92 16.53 6.53
N THR A 343 -15.70 16.80 6.95
CA THR A 343 -15.12 18.15 6.87
C THR A 343 -14.60 18.43 5.46
N THR A 344 -14.12 17.39 4.77
CA THR A 344 -13.52 17.49 3.43
C THR A 344 -14.58 17.48 2.33
N PHE A 345 -15.62 16.66 2.47
CA PHE A 345 -16.70 16.45 1.49
C PHE A 345 -18.08 16.72 2.14
#